data_e3b1cc036019a03fc843847fe7590b0d
#
_entry.id   e3b1cc036019a03fc843847fe7590b0d
#
_cell.length_a   1.000
_cell.length_b   1.000
_cell.length_c   1.000
_cell.angle_alpha   90.00
_cell.angle_beta   90.00
_cell.angle_gamma   90.00
#
_symmetry.space_group_name_H-M   'P 1'
#
loop_
_entity.id
_entity.type
_entity.pdbx_description
1 polymer ?
#
loop_
_entity_poly.entity_id
_entity_poly.type
_entity_poly.pdbx_seq_one_letter_code
_entity_poly.pdbx_strand_id
1 'polypeptide(L)'
;MRKLLTANFFRLWKNKIFWAEIGSTALLSVFIVIANYSPEVQAMENRLYLDDVFFTMYQILGFILATGISLIVGTEYSDGTIRNKLTVGSTRTQVYFSNLIASAIPSCFVLIVHGSITYGIGYFLFGSFQMQVGQVVTALLCALLTAFVFSALFVAIAMNCPNKAITAVVSLLLVLGLVYLSSAIGNALTEPEMIYDGITITTMDGVQFGEEIQNPAHVDGFNRTLYEFIYDLLPTGQLIQMYCQDFSRCARWPLFSICLSAVTTFVGFLCFRKKDIK
;
A
#
# COMPACT_ATOMS: atom_id res chain seq x y z
N MET A 1 -5.52 27.64 -9.71
CA MET A 1 -5.15 26.22 -9.69
C MET A 1 -3.81 25.95 -10.39
N ARG A 2 -3.66 26.30 -11.70
CA ARG A 2 -2.39 26.03 -12.45
C ARG A 2 -1.14 26.58 -11.76
N LYS A 3 -1.13 27.86 -11.33
CA LYS A 3 0.01 28.48 -10.63
C LYS A 3 0.38 27.74 -9.33
N LEU A 4 -0.60 27.26 -8.56
CA LEU A 4 -0.39 26.48 -7.32
C LEU A 4 0.23 25.12 -7.61
N LEU A 5 -0.26 24.42 -8.63
CA LEU A 5 0.29 23.13 -9.04
C LEU A 5 1.74 23.27 -9.48
N THR A 6 2.04 24.26 -10.34
CA THR A 6 3.42 24.52 -10.77
C THR A 6 4.34 24.81 -9.58
N ALA A 7 3.89 25.62 -8.62
CA ALA A 7 4.65 25.93 -7.41
C ALA A 7 4.85 24.67 -6.52
N ASN A 8 3.83 23.83 -6.35
CA ASN A 8 3.92 22.59 -5.58
C ASN A 8 4.88 21.59 -6.25
N PHE A 9 4.83 21.43 -7.57
CA PHE A 9 5.74 20.55 -8.31
C PHE A 9 7.18 21.02 -8.22
N PHE A 10 7.42 22.30 -8.37
CA PHE A 10 8.76 22.86 -8.24
C PHE A 10 9.34 22.67 -6.83
N ARG A 11 8.50 22.84 -5.79
CA ARG A 11 8.90 22.57 -4.41
C ARG A 11 9.16 21.09 -4.17
N LEU A 12 8.31 20.20 -4.68
CA LEU A 12 8.47 18.75 -4.57
C LEU A 12 9.83 18.34 -5.15
N TRP A 13 10.16 18.81 -6.34
CA TRP A 13 11.43 18.48 -7.02
C TRP A 13 12.67 18.96 -6.26
N LYS A 14 12.56 20.05 -5.49
CA LYS A 14 13.65 20.56 -4.62
C LYS A 14 13.60 20.01 -3.21
N ASN A 15 12.60 19.21 -2.86
CA ASN A 15 12.41 18.68 -1.51
C ASN A 15 13.36 17.52 -1.26
N LYS A 16 14.20 17.64 -0.21
CA LYS A 16 15.12 16.58 0.21
C LYS A 16 14.39 15.31 0.68
N ILE A 17 13.20 15.45 1.27
CA ILE A 17 12.38 14.32 1.75
C ILE A 17 11.91 13.48 0.56
N PHE A 18 11.46 14.11 -0.53
CA PHE A 18 11.08 13.41 -1.76
C PHE A 18 12.24 12.56 -2.31
N TRP A 19 13.44 13.13 -2.42
CA TRP A 19 14.60 12.38 -2.92
C TRP A 19 15.08 11.31 -1.94
N ALA A 20 14.94 11.53 -0.63
CA ALA A 20 15.22 10.52 0.39
C ALA A 20 14.24 9.35 0.30
N GLU A 21 12.94 9.60 0.07
CA GLU A 21 11.91 8.59 -0.15
C GLU A 21 12.21 7.75 -1.40
N ILE A 22 12.55 8.40 -2.52
CA ILE A 22 12.91 7.71 -3.76
C ILE A 22 14.20 6.89 -3.58
N GLY A 23 15.22 7.47 -2.94
CA GLY A 23 16.49 6.77 -2.68
C GLY A 23 16.32 5.57 -1.74
N SER A 24 15.53 5.72 -0.66
CA SER A 24 15.23 4.59 0.23
C SER A 24 14.43 3.50 -0.46
N THR A 25 13.47 3.87 -1.32
CA THR A 25 12.72 2.92 -2.16
C THR A 25 13.65 2.14 -3.09
N ALA A 26 14.59 2.83 -3.74
CA ALA A 26 15.56 2.18 -4.62
C ALA A 26 16.44 1.19 -3.86
N LEU A 27 16.98 1.58 -2.70
CA LEU A 27 17.78 0.71 -1.84
C LEU A 27 16.98 -0.51 -1.34
N LEU A 28 15.74 -0.31 -0.90
CA LEU A 28 14.85 -1.39 -0.47
C LEU A 28 14.54 -2.35 -1.62
N SER A 29 14.31 -1.84 -2.83
CA SER A 29 14.04 -2.69 -4.00
C SER A 29 15.25 -3.57 -4.34
N VAL A 30 16.45 -3.00 -4.33
CA VAL A 30 17.69 -3.79 -4.51
C VAL A 30 17.86 -4.81 -3.39
N PHE A 31 17.63 -4.39 -2.14
CA PHE A 31 17.73 -5.29 -0.98
C PHE A 31 16.74 -6.46 -1.09
N ILE A 32 15.47 -6.21 -1.45
CA ILE A 32 14.45 -7.26 -1.62
C ILE A 32 14.91 -8.27 -2.67
N VAL A 33 15.40 -7.81 -3.83
CA VAL A 33 15.88 -8.69 -4.90
C VAL A 33 17.05 -9.56 -4.43
N ILE A 34 18.04 -8.95 -3.78
CA ILE A 34 19.24 -9.67 -3.32
C ILE A 34 18.92 -10.62 -2.16
N ALA A 35 18.06 -10.17 -1.21
CA ALA A 35 17.70 -10.98 -0.04
C ALA A 35 16.90 -12.24 -0.39
N ASN A 36 16.14 -12.21 -1.49
CA ASN A 36 15.38 -13.37 -1.97
C ASN A 36 16.19 -14.26 -2.93
N TYR A 37 17.38 -13.83 -3.34
CA TYR A 37 18.21 -14.63 -4.26
C TYR A 37 19.11 -15.61 -3.50
N SER A 38 18.93 -16.89 -3.77
CA SER A 38 19.85 -17.97 -3.37
C SER A 38 20.15 -18.87 -4.57
N PRO A 39 21.41 -19.01 -4.97
CA PRO A 39 21.79 -19.91 -6.07
C PRO A 39 21.31 -21.34 -5.86
N GLU A 40 21.32 -21.82 -4.61
CA GLU A 40 20.87 -23.16 -4.24
C GLU A 40 19.37 -23.34 -4.48
N VAL A 41 18.53 -22.37 -4.05
CA VAL A 41 17.09 -22.37 -4.27
C VAL A 41 16.76 -22.27 -5.76
N GLN A 42 17.52 -21.47 -6.52
CA GLN A 42 17.31 -21.32 -7.96
C GLN A 42 17.68 -22.58 -8.77
N ALA A 43 18.50 -23.47 -8.21
CA ALA A 43 18.83 -24.76 -8.81
C ALA A 43 17.79 -25.85 -8.50
N MET A 44 16.84 -25.62 -7.60
CA MET A 44 15.78 -26.57 -7.23
C MET A 44 14.59 -26.48 -8.20
N GLU A 45 13.75 -27.53 -8.24
CA GLU A 45 12.50 -27.53 -9.00
C GLU A 45 11.53 -26.40 -8.54
N ASN A 46 11.47 -26.15 -7.21
CA ASN A 46 10.65 -25.08 -6.60
C ASN A 46 11.42 -23.75 -6.49
N ARG A 47 12.05 -23.30 -7.56
CA ARG A 47 12.74 -22.03 -7.61
C ARG A 47 11.77 -20.85 -7.51
N LEU A 48 12.25 -19.72 -6.97
CA LEU A 48 11.52 -18.48 -6.98
C LEU A 48 11.52 -17.86 -8.39
N TYR A 49 10.40 -17.30 -8.76
CA TYR A 49 10.23 -16.54 -10.01
C TYR A 49 10.14 -15.04 -9.74
N LEU A 50 10.19 -14.26 -10.81
CA LEU A 50 10.10 -12.80 -10.70
C LEU A 50 8.82 -12.33 -10.01
N ASP A 51 7.71 -13.04 -10.19
CA ASP A 51 6.42 -12.76 -9.56
C ASP A 51 6.52 -12.76 -8.03
N ASP A 52 7.21 -13.74 -7.47
CA ASP A 52 7.33 -13.93 -6.02
C ASP A 52 8.09 -12.78 -5.35
N VAL A 53 9.00 -12.14 -6.07
CA VAL A 53 9.85 -11.06 -5.57
C VAL A 53 9.27 -9.68 -5.89
N PHE A 54 8.63 -9.53 -7.05
CA PHE A 54 8.15 -8.25 -7.54
C PHE A 54 7.09 -7.62 -6.64
N PHE A 55 6.17 -8.41 -6.10
CA PHE A 55 5.08 -7.91 -5.26
C PHE A 55 5.44 -7.80 -3.77
N THR A 56 6.63 -8.24 -3.35
CA THR A 56 7.06 -8.23 -1.93
C THR A 56 7.01 -6.82 -1.31
N MET A 57 7.44 -5.78 -2.05
CA MET A 57 7.42 -4.41 -1.54
C MET A 57 6.01 -3.86 -1.30
N TYR A 58 4.98 -4.45 -1.92
CA TYR A 58 3.62 -3.96 -1.77
C TYR A 58 3.12 -4.07 -0.32
N GLN A 59 3.62 -5.03 0.46
CA GLN A 59 3.31 -5.13 1.89
C GLN A 59 3.74 -3.91 2.71
N ILE A 60 4.82 -3.24 2.31
CA ILE A 60 5.37 -2.08 3.02
C ILE A 60 5.09 -0.75 2.32
N LEU A 61 4.42 -0.77 1.15
CA LEU A 61 4.13 0.43 0.36
C LEU A 61 3.41 1.50 1.17
N GLY A 62 2.41 1.11 1.97
CA GLY A 62 1.68 2.03 2.82
C GLY A 62 2.56 2.79 3.82
N PHE A 63 3.58 2.15 4.40
CA PHE A 63 4.52 2.78 5.34
C PHE A 63 5.45 3.78 4.65
N ILE A 64 5.93 3.45 3.44
CA ILE A 64 6.76 4.35 2.64
C ILE A 64 5.97 5.62 2.32
N LEU A 65 4.76 5.47 1.78
CA LEU A 65 3.90 6.60 1.42
C LEU A 65 3.43 7.39 2.65
N ALA A 66 3.16 6.72 3.79
CA ALA A 66 2.81 7.40 5.04
C ALA A 66 3.92 8.35 5.49
N THR A 67 5.17 7.88 5.41
CA THR A 67 6.33 8.69 5.82
C THR A 67 6.56 9.85 4.86
N GLY A 68 6.65 9.58 3.55
CA GLY A 68 6.96 10.58 2.54
C GLY A 68 5.89 11.68 2.46
N ILE A 69 4.63 11.30 2.22
CA ILE A 69 3.54 12.26 2.02
C ILE A 69 3.28 13.08 3.29
N SER A 70 3.26 12.42 4.46
CA SER A 70 3.02 13.12 5.74
C SER A 70 4.10 14.16 6.04
N LEU A 71 5.36 13.86 5.76
CA LEU A 71 6.45 14.81 5.96
C LEU A 71 6.45 15.92 4.90
N ILE A 72 6.17 15.60 3.63
CA ILE A 72 6.13 16.61 2.55
C ILE A 72 4.98 17.60 2.79
N VAL A 73 3.75 17.11 2.99
CA VAL A 73 2.57 17.97 3.18
C VAL A 73 2.56 18.58 4.58
N GLY A 74 2.96 17.83 5.62
CA GLY A 74 3.04 18.31 7.00
C GLY A 74 4.05 19.44 7.16
N THR A 75 5.14 19.45 6.39
CA THR A 75 6.10 20.57 6.36
C THR A 75 5.45 21.83 5.81
N GLU A 76 4.59 21.73 4.79
CA GLU A 76 3.87 22.91 4.27
C GLU A 76 2.99 23.58 5.34
N TYR A 77 2.43 22.78 6.23
CA TYR A 77 1.64 23.31 7.34
C TYR A 77 2.51 23.92 8.43
N SER A 78 3.53 23.19 8.87
CA SER A 78 4.47 23.64 9.93
C SER A 78 5.22 24.92 9.56
N ASP A 79 5.57 25.09 8.29
CA ASP A 79 6.30 26.27 7.79
C ASP A 79 5.37 27.45 7.44
N GLY A 80 4.07 27.34 7.73
CA GLY A 80 3.08 28.40 7.43
C GLY A 80 2.81 28.61 5.94
N THR A 81 3.30 27.74 5.06
CA THR A 81 3.14 27.89 3.61
C THR A 81 1.66 27.84 3.20
N ILE A 82 0.85 27.01 3.86
CA ILE A 82 -0.59 26.94 3.63
C ILE A 82 -1.25 28.28 3.93
N ARG A 83 -0.90 28.90 5.06
CA ARG A 83 -1.37 30.23 5.45
C ARG A 83 -0.99 31.29 4.39
N ASN A 84 0.26 31.29 3.94
CA ASN A 84 0.73 32.21 2.90
C ASN A 84 -0.02 32.03 1.57
N LYS A 85 -0.30 30.79 1.16
CA LYS A 85 -1.11 30.50 -0.04
C LYS A 85 -2.51 31.11 0.05
N LEU A 86 -3.14 31.05 1.22
CA LEU A 86 -4.46 31.62 1.48
C LEU A 86 -4.43 33.16 1.51
N THR A 87 -3.42 33.76 2.14
CA THR A 87 -3.25 35.22 2.21
C THR A 87 -3.07 35.85 0.83
N VAL A 88 -2.39 35.17 -0.09
CA VAL A 88 -2.20 35.62 -1.49
C VAL A 88 -3.46 35.40 -2.35
N GLY A 89 -4.59 34.96 -1.75
CA GLY A 89 -5.88 34.85 -2.44
C GLY A 89 -6.23 33.47 -3.01
N SER A 90 -5.46 32.43 -2.67
CA SER A 90 -5.86 31.06 -3.04
C SER A 90 -7.01 30.58 -2.18
N THR A 91 -7.99 29.90 -2.77
CA THR A 91 -9.11 29.32 -2.00
C THR A 91 -8.67 28.04 -1.29
N ARG A 92 -9.32 27.69 -0.17
CA ARG A 92 -9.07 26.43 0.57
C ARG A 92 -9.21 25.20 -0.33
N THR A 93 -10.19 25.21 -1.23
CA THR A 93 -10.39 24.15 -2.23
C THR A 93 -9.17 23.99 -3.13
N GLN A 94 -8.67 25.11 -3.67
CA GLN A 94 -7.48 25.07 -4.55
C GLN A 94 -6.25 24.57 -3.81
N VAL A 95 -6.04 24.96 -2.55
CA VAL A 95 -4.91 24.51 -1.74
C VAL A 95 -5.00 23.02 -1.44
N TYR A 96 -6.17 22.52 -1.01
CA TYR A 96 -6.37 21.10 -0.70
C TYR A 96 -6.13 20.20 -1.93
N PHE A 97 -6.83 20.49 -3.04
CA PHE A 97 -6.71 19.66 -4.24
C PHE A 97 -5.35 19.80 -4.92
N SER A 98 -4.68 20.94 -4.83
CA SER A 98 -3.32 21.06 -5.35
C SER A 98 -2.31 20.23 -4.56
N ASN A 99 -2.49 20.07 -3.25
CA ASN A 99 -1.66 19.22 -2.42
C ASN A 99 -1.97 17.73 -2.66
N LEU A 100 -3.24 17.36 -2.86
CA LEU A 100 -3.62 15.99 -3.21
C LEU A 100 -2.98 15.56 -4.54
N ILE A 101 -3.09 16.38 -5.58
CA ILE A 101 -2.48 16.08 -6.88
C ILE A 101 -0.95 16.02 -6.78
N ALA A 102 -0.35 16.96 -6.04
CA ALA A 102 1.10 16.96 -5.85
C ALA A 102 1.60 15.73 -5.08
N SER A 103 0.80 15.20 -4.14
CA SER A 103 1.13 14.00 -3.35
C SER A 103 0.97 12.69 -4.12
N ALA A 104 0.18 12.68 -5.19
CA ALA A 104 0.08 11.51 -6.07
C ALA A 104 1.39 11.24 -6.84
N ILE A 105 2.21 12.28 -7.06
CA ILE A 105 3.47 12.15 -7.81
C ILE A 105 4.51 11.31 -7.08
N PRO A 106 4.87 11.57 -5.80
CA PRO A 106 5.75 10.70 -5.04
C PRO A 106 5.30 9.24 -5.07
N SER A 107 3.99 9.01 -4.90
CA SER A 107 3.43 7.66 -4.91
C SER A 107 3.64 6.94 -6.24
N CYS A 108 3.46 7.62 -7.37
CA CYS A 108 3.77 7.09 -8.69
C CYS A 108 5.27 6.81 -8.85
N PHE A 109 6.13 7.74 -8.41
CA PHE A 109 7.58 7.55 -8.49
C PHE A 109 8.08 6.37 -7.66
N VAL A 110 7.55 6.16 -6.46
CA VAL A 110 7.84 4.99 -5.62
C VAL A 110 7.55 3.70 -6.38
N LEU A 111 6.37 3.57 -7.00
CA LEU A 111 6.00 2.38 -7.77
C LEU A 111 6.84 2.20 -9.03
N ILE A 112 7.14 3.29 -9.75
CA ILE A 112 7.96 3.24 -10.97
C ILE A 112 9.40 2.83 -10.64
N VAL A 113 10.00 3.42 -9.61
CA VAL A 113 11.38 3.13 -9.19
C VAL A 113 11.49 1.69 -8.71
N HIS A 114 10.56 1.26 -7.84
CA HIS A 114 10.50 -0.12 -7.40
C HIS A 114 10.36 -1.09 -8.58
N GLY A 115 9.33 -0.90 -9.41
CA GLY A 115 9.05 -1.77 -10.55
C GLY A 115 10.22 -1.83 -11.53
N SER A 116 10.86 -0.69 -11.83
CA SER A 116 12.01 -0.64 -12.76
C SER A 116 13.23 -1.38 -12.21
N ILE A 117 13.55 -1.22 -10.92
CA ILE A 117 14.70 -1.87 -10.29
C ILE A 117 14.45 -3.36 -10.14
N THR A 118 13.28 -3.73 -9.58
CA THR A 118 12.95 -5.14 -9.33
C THR A 118 12.83 -5.90 -10.64
N TYR A 119 12.20 -5.33 -11.66
CA TYR A 119 12.16 -5.94 -12.99
C TYR A 119 13.56 -6.01 -13.61
N GLY A 120 14.32 -4.91 -13.60
CA GLY A 120 15.63 -4.84 -14.27
C GLY A 120 16.64 -5.83 -13.68
N ILE A 121 16.79 -5.88 -12.35
CA ILE A 121 17.72 -6.81 -11.69
C ILE A 121 17.10 -8.21 -11.58
N GLY A 122 15.82 -8.28 -11.18
CA GLY A 122 15.12 -9.54 -10.94
C GLY A 122 14.97 -10.38 -12.19
N TYR A 123 14.79 -9.80 -13.37
CA TYR A 123 14.73 -10.53 -14.62
C TYR A 123 15.98 -11.38 -14.88
N PHE A 124 17.17 -10.88 -14.55
CA PHE A 124 18.44 -11.62 -14.70
C PHE A 124 18.63 -12.71 -13.65
N LEU A 125 18.04 -12.56 -12.47
CA LEU A 125 18.23 -13.47 -11.33
C LEU A 125 17.13 -14.54 -11.24
N PHE A 126 15.87 -14.17 -11.53
CA PHE A 126 14.69 -15.03 -11.34
C PHE A 126 14.00 -15.41 -12.67
N GLY A 127 14.42 -14.80 -13.77
CA GLY A 127 13.81 -15.01 -15.09
C GLY A 127 12.57 -14.13 -15.33
N SER A 128 11.73 -14.55 -16.26
CA SER A 128 10.52 -13.81 -16.63
C SER A 128 9.36 -14.03 -15.65
N PHE A 129 8.35 -13.17 -15.71
CA PHE A 129 7.06 -13.39 -15.07
C PHE A 129 6.44 -14.71 -15.56
N GLN A 130 5.89 -15.48 -14.62
CA GLN A 130 5.07 -16.68 -14.93
C GLN A 130 3.59 -16.30 -15.05
N MET A 131 3.18 -15.21 -14.40
CA MET A 131 1.83 -14.68 -14.51
C MET A 131 1.53 -14.21 -15.94
N GLN A 132 0.24 -14.29 -16.29
CA GLN A 132 -0.24 -13.74 -17.56
C GLN A 132 -0.03 -12.22 -17.59
N VAL A 133 0.38 -11.68 -18.74
CA VAL A 133 0.62 -10.24 -18.92
C VAL A 133 -0.59 -9.40 -18.49
N GLY A 134 -1.81 -9.88 -18.74
CA GLY A 134 -3.04 -9.22 -18.31
C GLY A 134 -3.14 -9.07 -16.79
N GLN A 135 -2.73 -10.07 -16.02
CA GLN A 135 -2.73 -10.04 -14.55
C GLN A 135 -1.68 -9.05 -14.02
N VAL A 136 -0.47 -9.07 -14.61
CA VAL A 136 0.59 -8.11 -14.24
C VAL A 136 0.14 -6.67 -14.49
N VAL A 137 -0.43 -6.38 -15.66
CA VAL A 137 -0.96 -5.05 -15.98
C VAL A 137 -2.08 -4.65 -15.03
N THR A 138 -3.00 -5.56 -14.71
CA THR A 138 -4.08 -5.32 -13.76
C THR A 138 -3.52 -5.01 -12.37
N ALA A 139 -2.53 -5.79 -11.90
CA ALA A 139 -1.87 -5.56 -10.62
C ALA A 139 -1.22 -4.17 -10.56
N LEU A 140 -0.49 -3.77 -11.60
CA LEU A 140 0.15 -2.45 -11.66
C LEU A 140 -0.87 -1.30 -11.64
N LEU A 141 -1.96 -1.42 -12.38
CA LEU A 141 -3.04 -0.42 -12.38
C LEU A 141 -3.74 -0.34 -11.02
N CYS A 142 -4.03 -1.48 -10.39
CA CYS A 142 -4.60 -1.52 -9.05
C CYS A 142 -3.64 -0.96 -8.00
N ALA A 143 -2.33 -1.25 -8.10
CA ALA A 143 -1.32 -0.67 -7.21
C ALA A 143 -1.25 0.86 -7.32
N LEU A 144 -1.35 1.43 -8.53
CA LEU A 144 -1.44 2.87 -8.74
C LEU A 144 -2.69 3.48 -8.08
N LEU A 145 -3.85 2.84 -8.23
CA LEU A 145 -5.09 3.29 -7.59
C LEU A 145 -4.99 3.21 -6.07
N THR A 146 -4.44 2.13 -5.53
CA THR A 146 -4.22 1.95 -4.09
C THR A 146 -3.22 2.98 -3.54
N ALA A 147 -2.16 3.28 -4.27
CA ALA A 147 -1.22 4.34 -3.92
C ALA A 147 -1.89 5.73 -3.90
N PHE A 148 -2.86 5.98 -4.79
CA PHE A 148 -3.68 7.18 -4.77
C PHE A 148 -4.61 7.22 -3.55
N VAL A 149 -5.20 6.09 -3.13
CA VAL A 149 -5.96 5.98 -1.87
C VAL A 149 -5.10 6.40 -0.68
N PHE A 150 -3.88 5.86 -0.56
CA PHE A 150 -2.95 6.28 0.50
C PHE A 150 -2.60 7.75 0.41
N SER A 151 -2.41 8.30 -0.79
CA SER A 151 -2.19 9.74 -0.98
C SER A 151 -3.36 10.56 -0.45
N ALA A 152 -4.59 10.14 -0.73
CA ALA A 152 -5.80 10.83 -0.23
C ALA A 152 -5.91 10.74 1.30
N LEU A 153 -5.63 9.58 1.90
CA LEU A 153 -5.63 9.35 3.35
C LEU A 153 -4.61 10.27 4.04
N PHE A 154 -3.35 10.25 3.59
CA PHE A 154 -2.28 10.99 4.26
C PHE A 154 -2.38 12.50 4.03
N VAL A 155 -2.87 12.94 2.87
CA VAL A 155 -3.19 14.35 2.65
C VAL A 155 -4.36 14.80 3.54
N ALA A 156 -5.39 13.98 3.71
CA ALA A 156 -6.49 14.30 4.61
C ALA A 156 -6.00 14.48 6.05
N ILE A 157 -5.10 13.60 6.54
CA ILE A 157 -4.48 13.73 7.86
C ILE A 157 -3.59 14.98 7.93
N ALA A 158 -2.67 15.15 6.97
CA ALA A 158 -1.69 16.23 6.97
C ALA A 158 -2.31 17.63 6.88
N MET A 159 -3.38 17.79 6.07
CA MET A 159 -4.10 19.07 5.96
C MET A 159 -4.92 19.40 7.21
N ASN A 160 -5.26 18.41 8.00
CA ASN A 160 -6.03 18.58 9.23
C ASN A 160 -5.17 18.57 10.51
N CYS A 161 -3.87 18.30 10.41
CA CYS A 161 -2.93 18.26 11.52
C CYS A 161 -1.86 19.37 11.35
N PRO A 162 -1.68 20.31 12.31
CA PRO A 162 -0.73 21.42 12.14
C PRO A 162 0.73 21.02 12.39
N ASN A 163 0.96 19.86 12.99
CA ASN A 163 2.30 19.40 13.37
C ASN A 163 2.74 18.23 12.51
N LYS A 164 3.84 18.41 11.78
CA LYS A 164 4.38 17.38 10.87
C LYS A 164 4.75 16.06 11.56
N ALA A 165 5.24 16.12 12.80
CA ALA A 165 5.60 14.91 13.55
C ALA A 165 4.35 14.12 13.95
N ILE A 166 3.31 14.81 14.44
CA ILE A 166 2.02 14.18 14.78
C ILE A 166 1.39 13.59 13.52
N THR A 167 1.44 14.31 12.40
CA THR A 167 0.94 13.81 11.11
C THR A 167 1.61 12.50 10.72
N ALA A 168 2.93 12.43 10.80
CA ALA A 168 3.68 11.22 10.45
C ALA A 168 3.34 10.04 11.38
N VAL A 169 3.29 10.29 12.69
CA VAL A 169 2.93 9.25 13.68
C VAL A 169 1.52 8.72 13.46
N VAL A 170 0.53 9.60 13.29
CA VAL A 170 -0.87 9.20 13.04
C VAL A 170 -0.99 8.42 11.74
N SER A 171 -0.29 8.84 10.67
CA SER A 171 -0.31 8.13 9.39
C SER A 171 0.33 6.74 9.48
N LEU A 172 1.45 6.60 10.20
CA LEU A 172 2.10 5.31 10.42
C LEU A 172 1.23 4.37 11.28
N LEU A 173 0.62 4.88 12.35
CA LEU A 173 -0.30 4.09 13.19
C LEU A 173 -1.55 3.65 12.40
N LEU A 174 -2.06 4.51 11.52
CA LEU A 174 -3.16 4.14 10.63
C LEU A 174 -2.78 2.99 9.71
N VAL A 175 -1.61 3.06 9.06
CA VAL A 175 -1.14 1.96 8.19
C VAL A 175 -0.94 0.69 9.00
N LEU A 176 -0.32 0.76 10.17
CA LEU A 176 -0.12 -0.39 11.05
C LEU A 176 -1.46 -1.06 11.42
N GLY A 177 -2.46 -0.26 11.78
CA GLY A 177 -3.80 -0.77 12.07
C GLY A 177 -4.48 -1.40 10.86
N LEU A 178 -4.35 -0.79 9.68
CA LEU A 178 -4.89 -1.33 8.42
C LEU A 178 -4.20 -2.64 8.02
N VAL A 179 -2.87 -2.73 8.16
CA VAL A 179 -2.11 -3.96 7.88
C VAL A 179 -2.53 -5.07 8.84
N TYR A 180 -2.60 -4.77 10.15
CA TYR A 180 -3.04 -5.73 11.16
C TYR A 180 -4.45 -6.27 10.85
N LEU A 181 -5.40 -5.37 10.57
CA LEU A 181 -6.77 -5.74 10.24
C LEU A 181 -6.83 -6.60 8.97
N SER A 182 -6.12 -6.19 7.92
CA SER A 182 -6.07 -6.94 6.65
C SER A 182 -5.45 -8.31 6.83
N SER A 183 -4.36 -8.42 7.61
CA SER A 183 -3.72 -9.71 7.89
C SER A 183 -4.62 -10.63 8.71
N ALA A 184 -5.33 -10.09 9.71
CA ALA A 184 -6.27 -10.86 10.52
C ALA A 184 -7.43 -11.42 9.66
N ILE A 185 -7.98 -10.59 8.78
CA ILE A 185 -9.05 -11.01 7.86
C ILE A 185 -8.51 -12.02 6.84
N GLY A 186 -7.34 -11.77 6.25
CA GLY A 186 -6.71 -12.67 5.29
C GLY A 186 -6.46 -14.05 5.89
N ASN A 187 -5.91 -14.12 7.10
CA ASN A 187 -5.70 -15.38 7.82
C ASN A 187 -7.02 -16.10 8.06
N ALA A 188 -8.07 -15.40 8.54
CA ALA A 188 -9.37 -16.01 8.77
C ALA A 188 -10.01 -16.56 7.48
N LEU A 189 -9.79 -15.91 6.33
CA LEU A 189 -10.29 -16.38 5.03
C LEU A 189 -9.52 -17.60 4.48
N THR A 190 -8.29 -17.83 4.94
CA THR A 190 -7.44 -18.96 4.53
C THR A 190 -7.55 -20.17 5.45
N GLU A 191 -8.27 -20.07 6.58
CA GLU A 191 -8.49 -21.18 7.48
C GLU A 191 -9.25 -22.32 6.79
N PRO A 192 -8.75 -23.57 6.81
CA PRO A 192 -9.41 -24.71 6.22
C PRO A 192 -10.71 -25.04 6.96
N GLU A 193 -11.66 -25.67 6.26
CA GLU A 193 -12.93 -26.10 6.85
C GLU A 193 -12.74 -27.21 7.88
N MET A 194 -11.80 -28.14 7.60
CA MET A 194 -11.51 -29.28 8.46
C MET A 194 -10.06 -29.21 8.95
N ILE A 195 -9.84 -29.60 10.18
CA ILE A 195 -8.53 -29.74 10.81
C ILE A 195 -8.43 -31.09 11.51
N TYR A 196 -7.22 -31.58 11.73
CA TYR A 196 -7.00 -32.80 12.51
C TYR A 196 -6.91 -32.44 14.00
N ASP A 197 -7.73 -33.13 14.83
CA ASP A 197 -7.65 -33.04 16.28
C ASP A 197 -6.61 -34.04 16.80
N GLY A 198 -5.64 -33.53 17.55
CA GLY A 198 -4.62 -34.34 18.19
C GLY A 198 -3.21 -34.23 17.60
N ILE A 199 -2.28 -34.95 18.22
CA ILE A 199 -0.86 -34.92 17.86
C ILE A 199 -0.65 -35.83 16.66
N THR A 200 -0.03 -35.31 15.60
CA THR A 200 0.46 -36.11 14.49
C THR A 200 1.62 -36.99 14.98
N ILE A 201 1.45 -38.28 14.99
CA ILE A 201 2.51 -39.24 15.39
C ILE A 201 3.16 -39.76 14.12
N THR A 202 4.46 -39.50 13.96
CA THR A 202 5.26 -40.09 12.89
C THR A 202 5.81 -41.42 13.39
N THR A 203 5.33 -42.53 12.87
CA THR A 203 5.81 -43.90 13.13
C THR A 203 6.66 -44.40 11.96
N MET A 204 7.38 -45.53 12.14
CA MET A 204 8.11 -46.17 11.04
C MET A 204 7.19 -46.62 9.88
N ASP A 205 5.91 -46.81 10.15
CA ASP A 205 4.90 -47.23 9.18
C ASP A 205 4.16 -46.07 8.49
N GLY A 206 4.50 -44.79 8.85
CA GLY A 206 3.90 -43.59 8.27
C GLY A 206 3.44 -42.56 9.28
N VAL A 207 2.75 -41.54 8.79
CA VAL A 207 2.19 -40.45 9.61
C VAL A 207 0.73 -40.78 9.93
N GLN A 208 0.42 -40.89 11.23
CA GLN A 208 -0.97 -41.00 11.71
C GLN A 208 -1.48 -39.64 12.11
N PHE A 209 -2.57 -39.20 11.49
CA PHE A 209 -3.29 -38.00 11.85
C PHE A 209 -4.38 -38.30 12.89
N GLY A 210 -4.73 -37.33 13.72
CA GLY A 210 -5.89 -37.40 14.60
C GLY A 210 -7.21 -37.49 13.83
N GLU A 211 -8.33 -37.43 14.55
CA GLU A 211 -9.66 -37.38 13.90
C GLU A 211 -9.83 -36.04 13.16
N GLU A 212 -10.49 -36.09 12.03
CA GLU A 212 -10.82 -34.88 11.25
C GLU A 212 -12.04 -34.21 11.88
N ILE A 213 -11.85 -32.98 12.36
CA ILE A 213 -12.91 -32.20 13.01
C ILE A 213 -13.13 -30.87 12.26
N GLN A 214 -14.35 -30.33 12.41
CA GLN A 214 -14.66 -29.03 11.84
C GLN A 214 -13.83 -27.93 12.55
N ASN A 215 -13.17 -27.10 11.75
CA ASN A 215 -12.36 -25.99 12.27
C ASN A 215 -13.24 -24.87 12.84
N PRO A 216 -13.20 -24.58 14.15
CA PRO A 216 -13.99 -23.51 14.73
C PRO A 216 -13.56 -22.10 14.27
N ALA A 217 -12.37 -21.97 13.71
CA ALA A 217 -11.86 -20.71 13.15
C ALA A 217 -12.24 -20.49 11.68
N HIS A 218 -12.79 -21.53 11.02
CA HIS A 218 -13.25 -21.41 9.64
C HIS A 218 -14.42 -20.43 9.52
N VAL A 219 -14.34 -19.56 8.54
CA VAL A 219 -15.37 -18.54 8.27
C VAL A 219 -16.17 -18.93 7.03
N ASP A 220 -17.47 -19.11 7.19
CA ASP A 220 -18.38 -19.48 6.11
C ASP A 220 -19.57 -18.50 5.95
N GLY A 221 -20.43 -18.78 4.98
CA GLY A 221 -21.69 -18.10 4.75
C GLY A 221 -21.58 -16.57 4.66
N PHE A 222 -22.45 -15.87 5.39
CA PHE A 222 -22.51 -14.41 5.40
C PHE A 222 -21.22 -13.77 5.96
N ASN A 223 -20.62 -14.36 6.98
CA ASN A 223 -19.39 -13.84 7.58
C ASN A 223 -18.24 -13.87 6.57
N ARG A 224 -18.11 -14.93 5.79
CA ARG A 224 -17.10 -15.02 4.73
C ARG A 224 -17.29 -13.92 3.69
N THR A 225 -18.51 -13.72 3.21
CA THR A 225 -18.83 -12.64 2.26
C THR A 225 -18.50 -11.26 2.81
N LEU A 226 -18.79 -11.02 4.10
CA LEU A 226 -18.46 -9.76 4.77
C LEU A 226 -16.95 -9.56 4.90
N TYR A 227 -16.20 -10.60 5.28
CA TYR A 227 -14.74 -10.55 5.40
C TYR A 227 -14.08 -10.29 4.03
N GLU A 228 -14.53 -10.98 2.98
CA GLU A 228 -14.07 -10.74 1.62
C GLU A 228 -14.34 -9.30 1.15
N PHE A 229 -15.54 -8.77 1.44
CA PHE A 229 -15.88 -7.38 1.11
C PHE A 229 -14.97 -6.38 1.83
N ILE A 230 -14.75 -6.56 3.14
CA ILE A 230 -13.87 -5.67 3.92
C ILE A 230 -12.42 -5.80 3.43
N TYR A 231 -11.96 -7.02 3.15
CA TYR A 231 -10.60 -7.28 2.67
C TYR A 231 -10.32 -6.62 1.33
N ASP A 232 -11.28 -6.68 0.40
CA ASP A 232 -11.18 -6.04 -0.92
C ASP A 232 -11.30 -4.50 -0.81
N LEU A 233 -12.05 -3.98 0.17
CA LEU A 233 -12.19 -2.54 0.42
C LEU A 233 -10.93 -1.92 1.01
N LEU A 234 -10.20 -2.65 1.86
CA LEU A 234 -9.00 -2.15 2.53
C LEU A 234 -7.84 -2.02 1.53
N PRO A 235 -7.17 -0.86 1.45
CA PRO A 235 -6.03 -0.69 0.55
C PRO A 235 -4.87 -1.64 0.87
N THR A 236 -4.65 -1.94 2.16
CA THR A 236 -3.67 -2.93 2.60
C THR A 236 -4.08 -4.36 2.27
N GLY A 237 -5.39 -4.66 2.29
CA GLY A 237 -5.93 -5.95 1.87
C GLY A 237 -5.67 -6.22 0.39
N GLN A 238 -5.89 -5.20 -0.48
CA GLN A 238 -5.57 -5.31 -1.90
C GLN A 238 -4.06 -5.56 -2.13
N LEU A 239 -3.18 -4.87 -1.38
CA LEU A 239 -1.72 -5.06 -1.50
C LEU A 239 -1.26 -6.44 -1.03
N ILE A 240 -1.87 -6.99 0.03
CA ILE A 240 -1.58 -8.35 0.50
C ILE A 240 -2.05 -9.38 -0.52
N GLN A 241 -3.24 -9.21 -1.10
CA GLN A 241 -3.74 -10.10 -2.16
C GLN A 241 -2.82 -10.08 -3.40
N MET A 242 -2.31 -8.90 -3.80
CA MET A 242 -1.31 -8.80 -4.87
C MET A 242 -0.01 -9.53 -4.51
N TYR A 243 0.46 -9.39 -3.27
CA TYR A 243 1.64 -10.11 -2.78
C TYR A 243 1.43 -11.63 -2.79
N CYS A 244 0.26 -12.11 -2.37
CA CYS A 244 -0.11 -13.53 -2.41
C CYS A 244 -0.48 -14.01 -3.82
N GLN A 245 -0.43 -13.16 -4.84
CA GLN A 245 -0.81 -13.44 -6.23
C GLN A 245 -2.26 -13.93 -6.37
N ASP A 246 -3.14 -13.59 -5.43
CA ASP A 246 -4.57 -13.88 -5.50
C ASP A 246 -5.32 -12.77 -6.23
N PHE A 247 -5.55 -12.98 -7.52
CA PHE A 247 -6.29 -12.05 -8.39
C PHE A 247 -7.74 -12.47 -8.63
N SER A 248 -8.26 -13.42 -7.88
CA SER A 248 -9.62 -13.96 -8.06
C SER A 248 -10.71 -12.87 -7.98
N ARG A 249 -10.50 -11.84 -7.15
CA ARG A 249 -11.42 -10.73 -6.92
C ARG A 249 -10.93 -9.38 -7.44
N CYS A 250 -9.83 -9.35 -8.20
CA CYS A 250 -9.18 -8.09 -8.65
C CYS A 250 -10.11 -7.13 -9.41
N ALA A 251 -11.17 -7.64 -10.06
CA ALA A 251 -12.13 -6.81 -10.78
C ALA A 251 -12.87 -5.78 -9.90
N ARG A 252 -12.96 -6.02 -8.58
CA ARG A 252 -13.63 -5.13 -7.61
C ARG A 252 -12.71 -4.02 -7.07
N TRP A 253 -11.40 -4.24 -7.04
CA TRP A 253 -10.43 -3.34 -6.43
C TRP A 253 -10.44 -1.91 -6.99
N PRO A 254 -10.50 -1.68 -8.32
CA PRO A 254 -10.55 -0.34 -8.86
C PRO A 254 -11.75 0.45 -8.34
N LEU A 255 -12.92 -0.18 -8.28
CA LEU A 255 -14.14 0.47 -7.78
C LEU A 255 -13.99 0.88 -6.31
N PHE A 256 -13.52 -0.05 -5.46
CA PHE A 256 -13.32 0.24 -4.04
C PHE A 256 -12.26 1.31 -3.81
N SER A 257 -11.15 1.28 -4.54
CA SER A 257 -10.11 2.30 -4.46
C SER A 257 -10.62 3.69 -4.88
N ILE A 258 -11.40 3.78 -5.94
CA ILE A 258 -12.00 5.05 -6.39
C ILE A 258 -13.01 5.55 -5.35
N CYS A 259 -13.91 4.70 -4.85
CA CYS A 259 -14.88 5.08 -3.83
C CYS A 259 -14.18 5.54 -2.54
N LEU A 260 -13.20 4.79 -2.06
CA LEU A 260 -12.48 5.11 -0.83
C LEU A 260 -11.68 6.40 -0.95
N SER A 261 -10.99 6.63 -2.09
CA SER A 261 -10.29 7.88 -2.34
C SER A 261 -11.23 9.08 -2.43
N ALA A 262 -12.40 8.91 -3.05
CA ALA A 262 -13.41 9.97 -3.14
C ALA A 262 -13.98 10.32 -1.76
N VAL A 263 -14.38 9.33 -0.96
CA VAL A 263 -14.89 9.52 0.41
C VAL A 263 -13.83 10.18 1.30
N THR A 264 -12.61 9.67 1.28
CA THR A 264 -11.50 10.20 2.09
C THR A 264 -11.17 11.65 1.71
N THR A 265 -11.09 11.92 0.40
CA THR A 265 -10.85 13.28 -0.10
C THR A 265 -11.98 14.22 0.31
N PHE A 266 -13.24 13.81 0.19
CA PHE A 266 -14.40 14.62 0.55
C PHE A 266 -14.42 14.93 2.05
N VAL A 267 -14.27 13.93 2.90
CA VAL A 267 -14.24 14.09 4.36
C VAL A 267 -13.05 14.96 4.78
N GLY A 268 -11.85 14.66 4.28
CA GLY A 268 -10.64 15.44 4.58
C GLY A 268 -10.76 16.90 4.15
N PHE A 269 -11.35 17.17 2.99
CA PHE A 269 -11.63 18.52 2.52
C PHE A 269 -12.65 19.26 3.39
N LEU A 270 -13.76 18.60 3.78
CA LEU A 270 -14.78 19.23 4.65
C LEU A 270 -14.18 19.62 6.01
N CYS A 271 -13.36 18.76 6.60
CA CYS A 271 -12.64 19.05 7.83
C CYS A 271 -11.70 20.26 7.66
N PHE A 272 -10.88 20.26 6.58
CA PHE A 272 -9.98 21.36 6.28
C PHE A 272 -10.71 22.68 6.01
N ARG A 273 -11.87 22.64 5.36
CA ARG A 273 -12.68 23.82 5.08
C ARG A 273 -13.16 24.51 6.35
N LYS A 274 -13.51 23.76 7.39
CA LYS A 274 -14.01 24.26 8.67
C LYS A 274 -12.91 24.69 9.65
N LYS A 275 -11.68 24.28 9.39
CA LYS A 275 -10.56 24.48 10.32
C LYS A 275 -10.10 25.94 10.36
N ASP A 276 -9.89 26.48 11.57
CA ASP A 276 -9.24 27.78 11.74
C ASP A 276 -7.74 27.65 11.50
N ILE A 277 -7.24 28.42 10.55
CA ILE A 277 -5.83 28.46 10.18
C ILE A 277 -5.27 29.75 10.79
N LYS A 278 -4.68 29.59 11.98
CA LYS A 278 -4.02 30.69 12.72
C LYS A 278 -2.61 30.93 12.21
#